data_b08fbe0a4292a6450a0a21268eafc0d0
#
_entry.id   b08fbe0a4292a6450a0a21268eafc0d0
#
_cell.length_a   1.000
_cell.length_b   1.000
_cell.length_c   1.000
_cell.angle_alpha   90.00
_cell.angle_beta   90.00
_cell.angle_gamma   90.00
#
_symmetry.space_group_name_H-M   'P 1'
#
loop_
_entity.id
_entity.type
_entity.pdbx_description
1 polymer ?
#
loop_
_entity_poly.entity_id
_entity_poly.type
_entity_poly.pdbx_seq_one_letter_code
_entity_poly.pdbx_strand_id
1 'polypeptide(L)'
;MKISTILIALVTISFYSCSSNNKKTDISGTYVTQFKNEYSITTDTIVLTASESSSQTYNIERRTGFNKVRNGKILPKQFKVAKWTTTYNTTKELLQETDLGKQISLSPDKQSLKLGDTEYQKVK
;
A
#
# COMPACT_ATOMS: atom_id res chain seq x y z
N MET A 1 -54.68 -18.80 -44.12
CA MET A 1 -54.28 -17.83 -43.13
C MET A 1 -53.02 -18.28 -42.47
N LYS A 2 -51.99 -17.70 -42.88
CA LYS A 2 -50.69 -18.07 -42.28
C LYS A 2 -50.29 -17.04 -41.30
N ILE A 3 -50.32 -17.38 -40.08
CA ILE A 3 -49.78 -16.56 -39.03
C ILE A 3 -48.30 -16.81 -39.05
N SER A 4 -47.60 -15.89 -39.62
CA SER A 4 -46.16 -15.89 -39.52
C SER A 4 -45.79 -15.55 -38.08
N THR A 5 -45.53 -16.55 -37.32
CA THR A 5 -44.99 -16.36 -36.01
C THR A 5 -43.56 -15.89 -36.17
N ILE A 6 -43.40 -14.61 -36.17
CA ILE A 6 -42.06 -14.05 -36.09
C ILE A 6 -41.57 -14.34 -34.66
N LEU A 7 -40.79 -15.38 -34.59
CA LEU A 7 -40.05 -15.67 -33.39
C LEU A 7 -38.95 -14.62 -33.29
N ILE A 8 -39.28 -13.55 -32.63
CA ILE A 8 -38.23 -12.59 -32.24
C ILE A 8 -37.42 -13.31 -31.17
N ALA A 9 -36.39 -13.95 -31.63
CA ALA A 9 -35.36 -14.38 -30.75
C ALA A 9 -34.71 -13.14 -30.16
N LEU A 10 -35.13 -12.79 -28.99
CA LEU A 10 -34.50 -11.77 -28.20
C LEU A 10 -33.13 -12.34 -27.77
N VAL A 11 -32.16 -12.10 -28.63
CA VAL A 11 -30.78 -12.37 -28.25
C VAL A 11 -30.42 -11.34 -27.20
N THR A 12 -30.65 -11.70 -25.97
CA THR A 12 -30.07 -10.97 -24.86
C THR A 12 -28.59 -11.22 -24.91
N ILE A 13 -27.90 -10.34 -25.58
CA ILE A 13 -26.46 -10.29 -25.50
C ILE A 13 -26.14 -9.82 -24.09
N SER A 14 -25.98 -10.79 -23.24
CA SER A 14 -25.38 -10.52 -21.94
C SER A 14 -23.95 -10.09 -22.20
N PHE A 15 -23.75 -8.80 -22.23
CA PHE A 15 -22.42 -8.26 -22.16
C PHE A 15 -21.87 -8.57 -20.77
N TYR A 16 -21.35 -9.75 -20.63
CA TYR A 16 -20.41 -9.98 -19.56
C TYR A 16 -19.18 -9.18 -19.94
N SER A 17 -19.14 -7.96 -19.50
CA SER A 17 -17.89 -7.27 -19.48
C SER A 17 -17.04 -8.00 -18.44
N CYS A 18 -16.36 -9.01 -18.88
CA CYS A 18 -15.17 -9.44 -18.17
C CYS A 18 -14.22 -8.27 -18.24
N SER A 19 -14.31 -7.40 -17.25
CA SER A 19 -13.16 -6.60 -16.93
C SER A 19 -12.09 -7.60 -16.57
N SER A 20 -11.18 -7.83 -17.50
CA SER A 20 -9.98 -8.60 -17.19
C SER A 20 -9.30 -7.85 -16.08
N ASN A 21 -9.47 -8.35 -14.88
CA ASN A 21 -8.80 -7.85 -13.71
C ASN A 21 -7.33 -8.30 -13.75
N ASN A 22 -6.60 -7.80 -14.74
CA ASN A 22 -5.18 -7.60 -14.57
C ASN A 22 -4.97 -6.41 -13.62
N LYS A 23 -5.70 -6.41 -12.55
CA LYS A 23 -5.38 -5.56 -11.44
C LYS A 23 -4.09 -6.09 -10.88
N LYS A 24 -3.00 -5.45 -11.30
CA LYS A 24 -1.83 -5.42 -10.44
C LYS A 24 -2.37 -5.16 -9.05
N THR A 25 -2.06 -6.06 -8.15
CA THR A 25 -2.39 -5.83 -6.75
C THR A 25 -1.77 -4.50 -6.40
N ASP A 26 -2.60 -3.47 -6.31
CA ASP A 26 -2.13 -2.13 -5.99
C ASP A 26 -1.83 -2.09 -4.50
N ILE A 27 -0.56 -2.03 -4.19
CA ILE A 27 -0.08 -1.93 -2.82
C ILE A 27 0.05 -0.48 -2.36
N SER A 28 -0.26 0.47 -3.23
CA SER A 28 -0.24 1.89 -2.88
C SER A 28 -1.16 2.17 -1.71
N GLY A 29 -0.75 3.05 -0.86
CA GLY A 29 -1.54 3.45 0.28
C GLY A 29 -0.71 3.99 1.42
N THR A 30 -1.37 4.18 2.53
CA THR A 30 -0.77 4.69 3.76
C THR A 30 -0.80 3.61 4.82
N TYR A 31 0.37 3.34 5.39
CA TYR A 31 0.56 2.32 6.42
C TYR A 31 1.14 3.00 7.65
N VAL A 32 0.58 2.70 8.81
CA VAL A 32 0.97 3.36 10.06
C VAL A 32 1.30 2.36 11.15
N THR A 33 2.16 2.77 12.04
CA THR A 33 2.40 2.10 13.31
C THR A 33 2.65 3.13 14.40
N GLN A 34 2.45 2.72 15.64
CA GLN A 34 2.68 3.56 16.79
C GLN A 34 3.35 2.74 17.87
N PHE A 35 4.38 3.29 18.48
CA PHE A 35 5.01 2.69 19.64
C PHE A 35 5.32 3.73 20.69
N LYS A 36 5.24 3.27 21.91
CA LYS A 36 5.44 4.11 23.08
C LYS A 36 6.40 3.41 24.04
N ASN A 37 7.37 4.14 24.52
CA ASN A 37 8.23 3.70 25.63
C ASN A 37 8.35 4.83 26.64
N GLU A 38 9.20 4.63 27.66
CA GLU A 38 9.40 5.60 28.73
C GLU A 38 9.97 6.94 28.24
N TYR A 39 10.61 6.94 27.08
CA TYR A 39 11.37 8.09 26.57
C TYR A 39 10.72 8.79 25.38
N SER A 40 9.81 8.12 24.72
CA SER A 40 9.18 8.70 23.53
C SER A 40 7.87 8.05 23.17
N ILE A 41 7.04 8.82 22.48
CA ILE A 41 5.84 8.36 21.78
C ILE A 41 6.12 8.59 20.30
N THR A 42 6.11 7.51 19.52
CA THR A 42 6.46 7.57 18.10
C THR A 42 5.31 7.09 17.25
N THR A 43 4.94 7.89 16.26
CA THR A 43 4.03 7.49 15.18
C THR A 43 4.83 7.47 13.89
N ASP A 44 4.85 6.33 13.23
CA ASP A 44 5.58 6.16 11.98
C ASP A 44 4.61 5.84 10.85
N THR A 45 4.74 6.54 9.74
CA THR A 45 3.85 6.43 8.60
C THR A 45 4.67 6.16 7.35
N ILE A 46 4.28 5.14 6.60
CA ILE A 46 4.87 4.84 5.29
C ILE A 46 3.79 5.05 4.24
N VAL A 47 4.08 5.92 3.27
CA VAL A 47 3.22 6.15 2.12
C VAL A 47 3.86 5.51 0.90
N LEU A 48 3.15 4.56 0.29
CA LEU A 48 3.54 3.92 -0.96
C LEU A 48 2.77 4.56 -2.10
N THR A 49 3.49 5.04 -3.09
CA THR A 49 2.91 5.63 -4.29
C THR A 49 3.48 4.94 -5.52
N ALA A 50 2.60 4.47 -6.40
CA ALA A 50 3.04 3.88 -7.66
C ALA A 50 3.78 4.92 -8.50
N SER A 51 4.94 4.54 -9.03
CA SER A 51 5.69 5.39 -9.93
C SER A 51 5.07 5.37 -11.33
N GLU A 52 5.04 6.53 -11.97
CA GLU A 52 4.60 6.63 -13.37
C GLU A 52 5.61 6.05 -14.35
N SER A 53 6.88 5.95 -13.95
CA SER A 53 7.96 5.51 -14.83
C SER A 53 8.00 4.00 -15.04
N SER A 54 7.47 3.22 -14.11
CA SER A 54 7.47 1.76 -14.18
C SER A 54 6.34 1.17 -13.36
N SER A 55 5.77 0.10 -13.87
CA SER A 55 4.67 -0.60 -13.22
C SER A 55 5.06 -1.34 -11.95
N GLN A 56 6.35 -1.54 -11.72
CA GLN A 56 6.88 -2.26 -10.57
C GLN A 56 7.66 -1.37 -9.61
N THR A 57 7.71 -0.09 -9.90
CA THR A 57 8.45 0.87 -9.09
C THR A 57 7.49 1.64 -8.20
N TYR A 58 7.84 1.73 -6.93
CA TYR A 58 7.07 2.48 -5.94
C TYR A 58 7.96 3.50 -5.25
N ASN A 59 7.42 4.69 -5.11
CA ASN A 59 8.03 5.73 -4.30
C ASN A 59 7.57 5.57 -2.87
N ILE A 60 8.50 5.65 -1.93
CA ILE A 60 8.23 5.52 -0.52
C ILE A 60 8.53 6.83 0.18
N GLU A 61 7.59 7.29 0.98
CA GLU A 61 7.79 8.39 1.89
C GLU A 61 7.54 7.89 3.30
N ARG A 62 8.54 7.95 4.14
CA ARG A 62 8.45 7.62 5.56
C ARG A 62 8.40 8.92 6.36
N ARG A 63 7.35 9.09 7.11
CA ARG A 63 7.17 10.22 8.02
C ARG A 63 7.17 9.69 9.44
N THR A 64 8.15 10.09 10.20
CA THR A 64 8.25 9.72 11.61
C THR A 64 7.94 10.93 12.46
N GLY A 65 6.87 10.85 13.23
CA GLY A 65 6.53 11.85 14.23
C GLY A 65 6.83 11.31 15.63
N PHE A 66 7.54 12.06 16.45
CA PHE A 66 7.86 11.60 17.78
C PHE A 66 7.82 12.73 18.80
N ASN A 67 7.35 12.39 20.00
CA ASN A 67 7.38 13.26 21.15
C ASN A 67 8.36 12.65 22.15
N LYS A 68 9.39 13.38 22.51
CA LYS A 68 10.28 12.97 23.61
C LYS A 68 9.59 13.16 24.93
N VAL A 69 9.82 12.25 25.87
CA VAL A 69 9.33 12.34 27.24
C VAL A 69 10.52 12.53 28.16
N ARG A 70 10.55 13.63 28.89
CA ARG A 70 11.60 13.93 29.87
C ARG A 70 10.97 14.36 31.19
N ASN A 71 11.40 13.73 32.29
CA ASN A 71 10.88 14.01 33.62
C ASN A 71 9.34 13.97 33.70
N GLY A 72 8.75 12.99 32.99
CA GLY A 72 7.30 12.84 32.93
C GLY A 72 6.58 13.85 32.05
N LYS A 73 7.29 14.76 31.38
CA LYS A 73 6.71 15.76 30.50
C LYS A 73 6.87 15.34 29.03
N ILE A 74 5.77 15.44 28.29
CA ILE A 74 5.75 15.24 26.84
C ILE A 74 6.21 16.53 26.18
N LEU A 75 7.32 16.44 25.44
CA LEU A 75 7.87 17.58 24.70
C LEU A 75 7.15 17.76 23.36
N PRO A 76 7.30 18.92 22.69
CA PRO A 76 6.68 19.16 21.40
C PRO A 76 7.06 18.11 20.37
N LYS A 77 6.12 17.78 19.48
CA LYS A 77 6.29 16.78 18.43
C LYS A 77 7.35 17.21 17.42
N GLN A 78 8.27 16.31 17.14
CA GLN A 78 9.29 16.47 16.10
C GLN A 78 8.98 15.54 14.93
N PHE A 79 9.42 15.90 13.73
CA PHE A 79 9.17 15.14 12.52
C PHE A 79 10.46 14.88 11.77
N LYS A 80 10.53 13.68 11.19
CA LYS A 80 11.55 13.31 10.21
C LYS A 80 10.86 12.77 8.97
N VAL A 81 11.41 13.09 7.80
CA VAL A 81 10.91 12.58 6.52
C VAL A 81 12.07 11.95 5.77
N ALA A 82 11.86 10.74 5.27
CA ALA A 82 12.78 10.04 4.39
C ALA A 82 12.03 9.60 3.14
N LYS A 83 12.67 9.70 1.99
CA LYS A 83 12.10 9.31 0.70
C LYS A 83 13.08 8.42 -0.05
N TRP A 84 12.56 7.35 -0.65
CA TRP A 84 13.36 6.48 -1.50
C TRP A 84 12.47 5.77 -2.51
N THR A 85 13.11 5.11 -3.48
CA THR A 85 12.43 4.38 -4.54
C THR A 85 12.72 2.90 -4.38
N THR A 86 11.70 2.08 -4.61
CA THR A 86 11.79 0.63 -4.50
C THR A 86 11.27 -0.06 -5.75
N THR A 87 11.72 -1.29 -5.96
CA THR A 87 11.16 -2.20 -6.96
C THR A 87 10.39 -3.30 -6.25
N TYR A 88 9.17 -3.55 -6.71
CA TYR A 88 8.31 -4.59 -6.16
C TYR A 88 8.56 -5.92 -6.83
N ASN A 89 8.88 -6.92 -6.02
CA ASN A 89 8.99 -8.32 -6.46
C ASN A 89 7.68 -9.03 -6.10
N THR A 90 6.89 -9.35 -7.11
CA THR A 90 5.57 -9.97 -6.92
C THR A 90 5.65 -11.40 -6.39
N THR A 91 6.69 -12.14 -6.74
CA THR A 91 6.87 -13.51 -6.29
C THR A 91 7.17 -13.61 -4.80
N LYS A 92 8.01 -12.71 -4.31
CA LYS A 92 8.43 -12.67 -2.90
C LYS A 92 7.60 -11.72 -2.05
N GLU A 93 6.73 -10.93 -2.68
CA GLU A 93 5.94 -9.88 -2.03
C GLU A 93 6.82 -8.90 -1.25
N LEU A 94 7.93 -8.49 -1.86
CA LEU A 94 8.92 -7.60 -1.28
C LEU A 94 9.09 -6.34 -2.12
N LEU A 95 9.19 -5.20 -1.43
CA LEU A 95 9.72 -3.97 -1.98
C LEU A 95 11.19 -3.87 -1.60
N GLN A 96 12.05 -3.72 -2.58
CA GLN A 96 13.48 -3.62 -2.37
C GLN A 96 13.99 -2.28 -2.83
N GLU A 97 14.70 -1.58 -1.95
CA GLU A 97 15.36 -0.34 -2.29
C GLU A 97 16.51 -0.58 -3.28
N THR A 98 16.58 0.28 -4.30
CA THR A 98 17.57 0.13 -5.37
C THR A 98 18.99 0.45 -4.95
N ASP A 99 19.17 1.35 -3.99
CA ASP A 99 20.48 1.87 -3.62
C ASP A 99 21.06 1.26 -2.34
N LEU A 100 20.26 1.14 -1.28
CA LEU A 100 20.73 0.75 0.05
C LEU A 100 20.26 -0.64 0.48
N GLY A 101 19.45 -1.30 -0.33
CA GLY A 101 19.02 -2.66 -0.06
C GLY A 101 17.99 -2.84 1.06
N LYS A 102 17.33 -1.77 1.49
CA LYS A 102 16.23 -1.88 2.45
C LYS A 102 15.10 -2.69 1.84
N GLN A 103 14.50 -3.56 2.63
CA GLN A 103 13.41 -4.41 2.21
C GLN A 103 12.17 -4.14 3.04
N ILE A 104 11.03 -4.04 2.35
CA ILE A 104 9.72 -3.99 2.96
C ILE A 104 8.96 -5.23 2.49
N SER A 105 8.53 -6.06 3.42
CA SER A 105 7.70 -7.22 3.11
C SER A 105 6.23 -6.89 3.30
N LEU A 106 5.39 -7.38 2.40
CA LEU A 106 3.95 -7.19 2.42
C LEU A 106 3.26 -8.44 2.93
N SER A 107 2.19 -8.27 3.68
CA SER A 107 1.33 -9.38 4.05
C SER A 107 0.58 -9.94 2.84
N PRO A 108 0.14 -11.22 2.87
CA PRO A 108 -0.60 -11.81 1.76
C PRO A 108 -1.88 -11.03 1.38
N ASP A 109 -2.56 -10.45 2.36
CA ASP A 109 -3.76 -9.66 2.16
C ASP A 109 -3.48 -8.19 1.77
N LYS A 110 -2.21 -7.78 1.76
CA LYS A 110 -1.78 -6.41 1.46
C LYS A 110 -2.31 -5.35 2.43
N GLN A 111 -2.72 -5.74 3.61
CA GLN A 111 -3.23 -4.84 4.63
C GLN A 111 -2.18 -4.44 5.67
N SER A 112 -1.03 -5.08 5.62
CA SER A 112 0.10 -4.74 6.48
C SER A 112 1.43 -4.89 5.75
N LEU A 113 2.44 -4.23 6.27
CA LEU A 113 3.81 -4.38 5.79
C LEU A 113 4.78 -4.39 6.96
N LYS A 114 5.97 -4.91 6.72
CA LYS A 114 7.07 -4.90 7.69
C LYS A 114 8.27 -4.20 7.11
N LEU A 115 8.82 -3.27 7.86
CA LEU A 115 10.13 -2.67 7.63
C LEU A 115 11.04 -3.07 8.78
N GLY A 116 12.02 -3.95 8.49
CA GLY A 116 12.77 -4.61 9.55
C GLY A 116 11.84 -5.46 10.40
N ASP A 117 11.85 -5.25 11.71
CA ASP A 117 10.98 -5.97 12.64
C ASP A 117 9.68 -5.21 12.95
N THR A 118 9.47 -4.05 12.35
CA THR A 118 8.34 -3.18 12.63
C THR A 118 7.21 -3.43 11.65
N GLU A 119 6.02 -3.73 12.18
CA GLU A 119 4.82 -3.95 11.40
C GLU A 119 3.97 -2.69 11.34
N TYR A 120 3.49 -2.37 10.13
CA TYR A 120 2.62 -1.23 9.85
C TYR A 120 1.29 -1.72 9.32
N GLN A 121 0.20 -1.09 9.73
CA GLN A 121 -1.14 -1.43 9.29
C GLN A 121 -1.63 -0.41 8.26
N LYS A 122 -2.25 -0.90 7.19
CA LYS A 122 -2.82 -0.05 6.15
C LYS A 122 -4.07 0.67 6.68
N VAL A 123 -4.11 1.98 6.50
CA VAL A 123 -5.23 2.83 6.92
C VAL A 123 -5.95 3.49 5.75
N LYS A 124 -5.32 3.54 4.60
CA LYS A 124 -5.92 4.10 3.38
C LYS A 124 -5.48 3.34 2.14
#